data_06342428bfd487b22025718666e3f206
#
_entry.id   06342428bfd487b22025718666e3f206
#
_cell.length_a   1.000
_cell.length_b   1.000
_cell.length_c   1.000
_cell.angle_alpha   90.00
_cell.angle_beta   90.00
_cell.angle_gamma   90.00
#
_symmetry.space_group_name_H-M   'P 1'
#
loop_
_entity.id
_entity.type
_entity.pdbx_description
1 polymer ?
#
loop_
_entity_poly.entity_id
_entity_poly.type
_entity_poly.pdbx_seq_one_letter_code
_entity_poly.pdbx_strand_id
1 'polypeptide(L)'
;MRILFSIACLLSLMSCTYLTPHKIEIQQGNLITKEGFALVKIGMTKGEVRSTLGTPLLQDVFHANRWDYYFSHDKPGAFGPFGRGQEQRKFTLVFENDKLAKIEGDVSNLPPEKPVEKK
;
A
#
# COMPACT_ATOMS: atom_id res chain seq x y z
N MET A 1 -21.62 20.47 47.99
CA MET A 1 -20.97 19.16 47.84
C MET A 1 -21.54 18.39 46.63
N ARG A 2 -22.84 18.16 46.51
CA ARG A 2 -23.44 17.37 45.42
C ARG A 2 -23.24 17.99 44.03
N ILE A 3 -23.31 19.31 43.91
CA ILE A 3 -23.10 20.04 42.64
C ILE A 3 -21.63 20.00 42.18
N LEU A 4 -20.68 20.13 43.11
CA LEU A 4 -19.26 20.05 42.82
C LEU A 4 -18.87 18.64 42.31
N PHE A 5 -19.49 17.61 42.85
CA PHE A 5 -19.26 16.23 42.42
C PHE A 5 -19.79 15.98 41.00
N SER A 6 -20.97 16.58 40.67
CA SER A 6 -21.54 16.49 39.33
C SER A 6 -20.70 17.21 38.26
N ILE A 7 -20.16 18.36 38.60
CA ILE A 7 -19.25 19.12 37.70
C ILE A 7 -17.95 18.40 37.47
N ALA A 8 -17.34 17.80 38.53
CA ALA A 8 -16.14 17.01 38.41
C ALA A 8 -16.33 15.75 37.52
N CYS A 9 -17.50 15.09 37.64
CA CYS A 9 -17.84 13.94 36.83
C CYS A 9 -18.08 14.31 35.35
N LEU A 10 -18.65 15.49 35.07
CA LEU A 10 -18.80 16.01 33.70
C LEU A 10 -17.47 16.35 33.04
N LEU A 11 -16.53 16.94 33.79
CA LEU A 11 -15.20 17.28 33.30
C LEU A 11 -14.34 16.03 33.00
N SER A 12 -14.51 14.95 33.74
CA SER A 12 -13.79 13.71 33.50
C SER A 12 -14.24 12.98 32.22
N LEU A 13 -15.48 13.18 31.79
CA LEU A 13 -16.00 12.62 30.54
C LEU A 13 -15.43 13.30 29.27
N MET A 14 -14.96 14.53 29.38
CA MET A 14 -14.31 15.24 28.27
C MET A 14 -12.84 14.85 28.04
N SER A 15 -12.20 14.15 28.97
CA SER A 15 -10.80 13.78 28.87
C SER A 15 -10.52 12.67 27.84
N CYS A 16 -11.54 11.94 27.38
CA CYS A 16 -11.36 10.85 26.41
C CYS A 16 -11.11 11.31 24.96
N THR A 17 -11.25 12.59 24.65
CA THR A 17 -11.09 13.11 23.29
C THR A 17 -9.61 13.24 22.87
N TYR A 18 -8.69 13.18 23.82
CA TYR A 18 -7.24 13.31 23.57
C TYR A 18 -6.53 12.02 23.19
N LEU A 19 -7.19 10.85 23.31
CA LEU A 19 -6.63 9.59 22.83
C LEU A 19 -6.93 9.41 21.34
N THR A 20 -6.23 10.14 20.50
CA THR A 20 -6.22 9.80 19.06
C THR A 20 -5.41 8.52 18.89
N PRO A 21 -6.01 7.42 18.43
CA PRO A 21 -5.25 6.20 18.20
C PRO A 21 -4.19 6.46 17.14
N HIS A 22 -2.95 6.13 17.46
CA HIS A 22 -1.86 6.21 16.49
C HIS A 22 -2.13 5.22 15.37
N LYS A 23 -2.38 5.73 14.18
CA LYS A 23 -2.66 4.91 13.00
C LYS A 23 -1.35 4.41 12.43
N ILE A 24 -1.07 3.14 12.59
CA ILE A 24 0.03 2.47 11.91
C ILE A 24 -0.47 2.10 10.51
N GLU A 25 0.16 2.65 9.49
CA GLU A 25 -0.08 2.29 8.10
C GLU A 25 0.59 0.94 7.82
N ILE A 26 -0.22 -0.10 7.66
CA ILE A 26 0.26 -1.44 7.33
C ILE A 26 0.20 -1.59 5.81
N GLN A 27 1.36 -1.60 5.17
CA GLN A 27 1.49 -1.92 3.76
C GLN A 27 1.77 -3.42 3.62
N GLN A 28 0.95 -4.12 2.86
CA GLN A 28 1.11 -5.54 2.57
C GLN A 28 1.31 -5.75 1.06
N GLY A 29 2.19 -6.68 0.70
CA GLY A 29 2.52 -6.98 -0.68
C GLY A 29 3.84 -6.37 -1.14
N ASN A 30 4.00 -6.23 -2.44
CA ASN A 30 5.18 -5.59 -3.01
C ASN A 30 5.15 -4.08 -2.74
N LEU A 31 6.27 -3.54 -2.29
CA LEU A 31 6.43 -2.09 -2.11
C LEU A 31 6.69 -1.44 -3.46
N ILE A 32 5.63 -1.28 -4.25
CA ILE A 32 5.72 -0.71 -5.59
C ILE A 32 5.30 0.74 -5.52
N THR A 33 6.22 1.62 -5.86
CA THR A 33 5.97 3.06 -5.95
C THR A 33 5.68 3.45 -7.40
N LYS A 34 5.00 4.57 -7.57
CA LYS A 34 4.69 5.13 -8.88
C LYS A 34 5.98 5.45 -9.67
N GLU A 35 6.99 5.95 -8.97
CA GLU A 35 8.30 6.28 -9.51
C GLU A 35 9.05 5.02 -9.96
N GLY A 36 9.07 3.98 -9.12
CA GLY A 36 9.68 2.68 -9.47
C GLY A 36 9.00 2.04 -10.67
N PHE A 37 7.66 2.10 -10.72
CA PHE A 37 6.92 1.57 -11.86
C PHE A 37 7.16 2.36 -13.15
N ALA A 38 7.32 3.68 -13.08
CA ALA A 38 7.60 4.52 -14.24
C ALA A 38 8.94 4.21 -14.93
N LEU A 39 9.86 3.58 -14.20
CA LEU A 39 11.16 3.13 -14.76
C LEU A 39 11.02 1.83 -15.58
N VAL A 40 9.93 1.07 -15.39
CA VAL A 40 9.71 -0.19 -16.10
C VAL A 40 9.25 0.09 -17.52
N LYS A 41 9.99 -0.47 -18.48
CA LYS A 41 9.72 -0.31 -19.90
C LYS A 41 9.61 -1.67 -20.59
N ILE A 42 8.78 -1.72 -21.64
CA ILE A 42 8.71 -2.89 -22.51
C ILE A 42 10.09 -3.15 -23.12
N GLY A 43 10.52 -4.41 -23.13
CA GLY A 43 11.84 -4.84 -23.58
C GLY A 43 12.87 -5.04 -22.48
N MET A 44 12.59 -4.62 -21.24
CA MET A 44 13.45 -4.91 -20.07
C MET A 44 13.53 -6.40 -19.79
N THR A 45 14.69 -6.85 -19.34
CA THR A 45 14.91 -8.23 -18.92
C THR A 45 14.24 -8.51 -17.56
N LYS A 46 13.97 -9.79 -17.28
CA LYS A 46 13.46 -10.22 -15.95
C LYS A 46 14.35 -9.73 -14.79
N GLY A 47 15.67 -9.74 -14.99
CA GLY A 47 16.62 -9.25 -13.98
C GLY A 47 16.48 -7.77 -13.69
N GLU A 48 16.36 -6.94 -14.71
CA GLU A 48 16.17 -5.49 -14.60
C GLU A 48 14.82 -5.14 -13.93
N VAL A 49 13.75 -5.83 -14.33
CA VAL A 49 12.42 -5.65 -13.70
C VAL A 49 12.48 -6.03 -12.23
N ARG A 50 13.13 -7.15 -11.89
CA ARG A 50 13.30 -7.58 -10.49
C ARG A 50 14.12 -6.61 -9.66
N SER A 51 15.14 -5.99 -10.23
CA SER A 51 15.95 -4.97 -9.52
C SER A 51 15.19 -3.68 -9.28
N THR A 52 14.24 -3.35 -10.15
CA THR A 52 13.43 -2.12 -10.09
C THR A 52 12.19 -2.25 -9.21
N LEU A 53 11.42 -3.33 -9.37
CA LEU A 53 10.15 -3.56 -8.67
C LEU A 53 10.25 -4.54 -7.49
N GLY A 54 11.40 -5.17 -7.33
CA GLY A 54 11.56 -6.27 -6.37
C GLY A 54 11.06 -7.61 -6.91
N THR A 55 11.12 -8.62 -6.06
CA THR A 55 10.66 -9.98 -6.40
C THR A 55 9.13 -10.01 -6.47
N PRO A 56 8.52 -10.56 -7.53
CA PRO A 56 7.08 -10.68 -7.62
C PRO A 56 6.53 -11.56 -6.50
N LEU A 57 5.35 -11.23 -5.99
CA LEU A 57 4.72 -11.97 -4.90
C LEU A 57 4.28 -13.37 -5.34
N LEU A 58 3.80 -13.48 -6.57
CA LEU A 58 3.41 -14.76 -7.16
C LEU A 58 4.10 -14.95 -8.50
N GLN A 59 4.70 -16.13 -8.64
CA GLN A 59 5.19 -16.66 -9.91
C GLN A 59 4.38 -17.91 -10.19
N ASP A 60 3.68 -17.92 -11.31
CA ASP A 60 2.95 -19.10 -11.75
C ASP A 60 3.95 -20.19 -12.18
N VAL A 61 3.87 -21.34 -11.53
CA VAL A 61 4.77 -22.49 -11.83
C VAL A 61 4.53 -23.02 -13.23
N PHE A 62 3.29 -22.89 -13.74
CA PHE A 62 2.91 -23.33 -15.08
C PHE A 62 3.18 -22.29 -16.16
N HIS A 63 3.28 -21.03 -15.77
CA HIS A 63 3.54 -19.90 -16.67
C HIS A 63 4.71 -19.05 -16.14
N ALA A 64 5.92 -19.61 -16.20
CA ALA A 64 7.14 -18.96 -15.70
C ALA A 64 7.44 -17.57 -16.32
N ASN A 65 6.74 -17.24 -17.40
CA ASN A 65 6.82 -15.98 -18.09
C ASN A 65 5.80 -14.93 -17.61
N ARG A 66 5.00 -15.28 -16.59
CA ARG A 66 3.98 -14.41 -16.02
C ARG A 66 4.32 -14.11 -14.57
N TRP A 67 4.47 -12.84 -14.25
CA TRP A 67 4.74 -12.36 -12.91
C TRP A 67 3.60 -11.50 -12.41
N ASP A 68 3.02 -11.89 -11.29
CA ASP A 68 1.92 -11.16 -10.66
C ASP A 68 2.45 -10.37 -9.46
N TYR A 69 2.22 -9.07 -9.50
CA TYR A 69 2.53 -8.15 -8.42
C TYR A 69 1.25 -7.72 -7.73
N TYR A 70 1.23 -7.85 -6.42
CA TYR A 70 0.12 -7.43 -5.58
C TYR A 70 0.60 -6.35 -4.63
N PHE A 71 -0.16 -5.30 -4.52
CA PHE A 71 0.04 -4.30 -3.48
C PHE A 71 -1.29 -3.89 -2.89
N SER A 72 -1.27 -3.57 -1.59
CA SER A 72 -2.43 -3.04 -0.90
C SER A 72 -2.10 -1.67 -0.34
N HIS A 73 -3.02 -0.77 -0.46
CA HIS A 73 -2.93 0.58 0.09
C HIS A 73 -4.12 0.84 1.00
N ASP A 74 -3.84 1.30 2.21
CA ASP A 74 -4.89 1.67 3.16
C ASP A 74 -5.47 3.03 2.76
N LYS A 75 -6.78 3.08 2.45
CA LYS A 75 -7.50 4.34 2.26
C LYS A 75 -8.00 4.84 3.61
N PRO A 76 -7.53 6.00 4.08
CA PRO A 76 -8.11 6.61 5.26
C PRO A 76 -9.53 7.08 4.94
N GLY A 77 -10.50 6.74 5.79
CA GLY A 77 -11.81 7.37 5.78
C GLY A 77 -12.94 6.66 5.05
N ALA A 78 -12.77 5.43 4.55
CA ALA A 78 -13.87 4.72 3.87
C ALA A 78 -15.10 4.43 4.79
N PHE A 79 -14.90 4.38 6.11
CA PHE A 79 -15.94 4.14 7.12
C PHE A 79 -15.78 5.04 8.35
N GLY A 80 -15.59 6.35 8.17
CA GLY A 80 -15.43 7.31 9.27
C GLY A 80 -14.07 7.20 9.97
N PRO A 81 -13.90 7.80 11.16
CA PRO A 81 -12.63 7.90 11.86
C PRO A 81 -12.04 6.54 12.31
N PHE A 82 -12.85 5.49 12.34
CA PHE A 82 -12.47 4.14 12.76
C PHE A 82 -12.44 3.12 11.61
N GLY A 83 -12.90 3.51 10.40
CA GLY A 83 -12.96 2.61 9.26
C GLY A 83 -11.62 2.53 8.53
N ARG A 84 -11.22 1.30 8.16
CA ARG A 84 -10.10 1.03 7.26
C ARG A 84 -10.67 0.55 5.93
N GLY A 85 -10.49 1.33 4.89
CA GLY A 85 -10.65 0.84 3.53
C GLY A 85 -9.31 0.29 3.06
N GLN A 86 -9.27 -0.96 2.63
CA GLN A 86 -8.10 -1.55 1.99
C GLN A 86 -8.37 -1.66 0.51
N GLU A 87 -7.59 -0.97 -0.29
CA GLU A 87 -7.62 -1.13 -1.74
C GLU A 87 -6.51 -2.08 -2.16
N GLN A 88 -6.91 -3.25 -2.65
CA GLN A 88 -5.98 -4.22 -3.21
C GLN A 88 -5.91 -4.03 -4.72
N ARG A 89 -4.70 -3.97 -5.24
CA ARG A 89 -4.45 -3.88 -6.67
C ARG A 89 -3.49 -4.96 -7.12
N LYS A 90 -3.68 -5.34 -8.36
CA LYS A 90 -2.86 -6.35 -9.02
C LYS A 90 -2.49 -5.84 -10.40
N PHE A 91 -1.24 -6.05 -10.79
CA PHE A 91 -0.83 -5.99 -12.17
C PHE A 91 0.05 -7.18 -12.53
N THR A 92 0.01 -7.54 -13.79
CA THR A 92 0.69 -8.70 -14.32
C THR A 92 1.68 -8.25 -15.38
N LEU A 93 2.90 -8.74 -15.28
CA LEU A 93 3.94 -8.57 -16.27
C LEU A 93 4.09 -9.87 -17.06
N VAL A 94 3.98 -9.78 -18.38
CA VAL A 94 4.16 -10.91 -19.28
C VAL A 94 5.48 -10.76 -20.01
N PHE A 95 6.30 -11.82 -19.94
CA PHE A 95 7.62 -11.86 -20.55
C PHE A 95 7.61 -12.79 -21.76
N GLU A 96 8.32 -12.41 -22.80
CA GLU A 96 8.62 -13.24 -23.96
C GLU A 96 10.15 -13.23 -24.19
N ASN A 97 10.75 -14.42 -24.31
CA ASN A 97 12.20 -14.56 -24.44
C ASN A 97 13.01 -13.78 -23.39
N ASP A 98 12.57 -13.87 -22.11
CA ASP A 98 13.14 -13.14 -20.96
C ASP A 98 13.04 -11.62 -21.00
N LYS A 99 12.30 -11.06 -21.94
CA LYS A 99 12.04 -9.62 -22.05
C LYS A 99 10.59 -9.31 -21.78
N LEU A 100 10.34 -8.18 -21.14
CA LEU A 100 9.01 -7.69 -20.86
C LEU A 100 8.28 -7.35 -22.16
N ALA A 101 7.24 -8.12 -22.48
CA ALA A 101 6.44 -7.95 -23.69
C ALA A 101 5.18 -7.12 -23.44
N LYS A 102 4.53 -7.34 -22.28
CA LYS A 102 3.23 -6.70 -21.97
C LYS A 102 3.06 -6.44 -20.48
N ILE A 103 2.35 -5.38 -20.17
CA ILE A 103 1.89 -5.02 -18.83
C ILE A 103 0.37 -5.06 -18.84
N GLU A 104 -0.23 -5.84 -17.92
CA GLU A 104 -1.69 -5.97 -17.78
C GLU A 104 -2.09 -5.54 -16.37
N GLY A 105 -3.13 -4.73 -16.26
CA GLY A 105 -3.68 -4.26 -15.00
C GLY A 105 -3.72 -2.74 -14.88
N ASP A 106 -4.35 -2.26 -13.79
CA ASP A 106 -4.48 -0.84 -13.52
C ASP A 106 -3.32 -0.34 -12.67
N VAL A 107 -2.46 0.44 -13.29
CA VAL A 107 -1.27 1.05 -12.68
C VAL A 107 -1.44 2.55 -12.41
N SER A 108 -2.62 3.12 -12.72
CA SER A 108 -2.85 4.56 -12.68
C SER A 108 -2.84 5.17 -11.28
N ASN A 109 -3.10 4.37 -10.24
CA ASN A 109 -3.19 4.80 -8.85
C ASN A 109 -2.15 4.14 -7.94
N LEU A 110 -0.92 3.98 -8.42
CA LEU A 110 0.19 3.56 -7.56
C LEU A 110 0.48 4.63 -6.49
N PRO A 111 0.83 4.23 -5.27
CA PRO A 111 1.18 5.18 -4.23
C PRO A 111 2.46 5.94 -4.62
N PRO A 112 2.54 7.24 -4.30
CA PRO A 112 3.76 8.00 -4.46
C PRO A 112 4.83 7.47 -3.50
N GLU A 113 6.09 7.64 -3.87
CA GLU A 113 7.21 7.33 -2.97
C GLU A 113 7.10 8.16 -1.70
N LYS A 114 7.07 7.50 -0.55
CA LYS A 114 7.14 8.22 0.73
C LYS A 114 8.55 8.78 0.88
N PRO A 115 8.69 10.06 1.28
CA PRO A 115 9.99 10.58 1.65
C PRO A 115 10.62 9.67 2.71
N VAL A 116 11.82 9.19 2.43
CA VAL A 116 12.59 8.43 3.43
C VAL A 116 12.86 9.38 4.59
N GLU A 117 12.14 9.22 5.68
CA GLU A 117 12.40 9.94 6.91
C GLU A 117 13.78 9.52 7.42
N LYS A 118 14.77 10.33 7.12
CA LYS A 118 16.13 10.15 7.67
C LYS A 118 16.05 10.39 9.17
N LYS A 119 16.15 9.31 9.91
CA LYS A 119 16.27 9.33 11.36
C LYS A 119 17.67 9.78 11.77
#